data_12212350c665c0c19698215a320d2b40
#
_entry.id   12212350c665c0c19698215a320d2b40
#
_cell.length_a   1.000
_cell.length_b   1.000
_cell.length_c   1.000
_cell.angle_alpha   90.00
_cell.angle_beta   90.00
_cell.angle_gamma   90.00
#
_symmetry.space_group_name_H-M   'P 1'
#
loop_
_entity.id
_entity.type
_entity.pdbx_description
1 polymer ?
#
loop_
_entity_poly.entity_id
_entity_poly.type
_entity_poly.pdbx_seq_one_letter_code
_entity_poly.pdbx_strand_id
1 'polypeptide(L)'
;MNYENAMVIVADLGELKAFNVKRSEGMVENEMKVSYSLQMLNDINYIDAHKREQDIVSDSAGRLGHSTGENHNLQTERKRRSLKDVANDINMIVKNEKPNQLLLAFPQEQNAQLLDALTQETKNVLVKNVASDLIKTHTADILSHF
;
A
#
# COMPACT_ATOMS: atom_id res chain seq x y z
N MET A 1 -18.86 -9.83 -7.52
CA MET A 1 -18.21 -9.78 -6.20
C MET A 1 -18.91 -8.74 -5.32
N ASN A 2 -19.25 -9.13 -4.11
CA ASN A 2 -19.86 -8.20 -3.16
C ASN A 2 -18.74 -7.49 -2.38
N TYR A 3 -18.70 -6.16 -2.44
CA TYR A 3 -17.68 -5.35 -1.76
C TYR A 3 -18.18 -4.77 -0.43
N GLU A 4 -19.09 -5.43 0.21
CA GLU A 4 -19.63 -4.97 1.49
C GLU A 4 -18.51 -4.87 2.54
N ASN A 5 -18.36 -3.69 3.14
CA ASN A 5 -17.30 -3.37 4.10
C ASN A 5 -15.91 -3.79 3.59
N ALA A 6 -15.65 -3.54 2.31
CA ALA A 6 -14.39 -3.86 1.68
C ALA A 6 -13.44 -2.67 1.70
N MET A 7 -12.16 -2.97 1.81
CA MET A 7 -11.07 -1.99 1.77
C MET A 7 -10.10 -2.37 0.66
N VAL A 8 -9.60 -1.38 -0.06
CA VAL A 8 -8.54 -1.56 -1.05
C VAL A 8 -7.30 -0.84 -0.57
N ILE A 9 -6.18 -1.53 -0.56
CA ILE A 9 -4.88 -0.93 -0.30
C ILE A 9 -3.99 -1.16 -1.51
N VAL A 10 -3.48 -0.08 -2.08
CA VAL A 10 -2.45 -0.13 -3.11
C VAL A 10 -1.19 0.48 -2.53
N ALA A 11 -0.06 -0.19 -2.70
CA ALA A 11 1.19 0.26 -2.11
C ALA A 11 2.38 -0.16 -2.95
N ASP A 12 3.47 0.56 -2.78
CA ASP A 12 4.81 0.17 -3.18
C ASP A 12 5.76 0.57 -2.05
N LEU A 13 7.06 0.52 -2.27
CA LEU A 13 8.02 0.88 -1.23
C LEU A 13 8.06 2.39 -0.96
N GLY A 14 7.45 3.20 -1.82
CA GLY A 14 7.47 4.65 -1.70
C GLY A 14 6.19 5.27 -1.21
N GLU A 15 5.05 4.59 -1.35
CA GLU A 15 3.75 5.17 -1.03
C GLU A 15 2.72 4.09 -0.72
N LEU A 16 1.75 4.42 0.13
CA LEU A 16 0.60 3.57 0.42
C LEU A 16 -0.67 4.40 0.33
N LYS A 17 -1.66 3.89 -0.37
CA LYS A 17 -3.00 4.49 -0.46
C LYS A 17 -4.03 3.47 -0.02
N ALA A 18 -4.86 3.85 0.95
CA ALA A 18 -5.94 3.01 1.45
C ALA A 18 -7.29 3.65 1.13
N PHE A 19 -8.21 2.83 0.65
CA PHE A 19 -9.54 3.26 0.21
C PHE A 19 -10.63 2.40 0.83
N ASN A 20 -11.77 3.02 1.14
CA ASN A 20 -13.02 2.29 1.35
C ASN A 20 -13.72 2.11 0.01
N VAL A 21 -14.40 0.98 -0.16
CA VAL A 21 -15.25 0.77 -1.32
C VAL A 21 -16.65 1.31 -1.00
N LYS A 22 -17.12 2.22 -1.83
CA LYS A 22 -18.45 2.83 -1.72
C LYS A 22 -19.38 2.22 -2.76
N ARG A 23 -20.54 1.77 -2.32
CA ARG A 23 -21.59 1.27 -3.20
C ARG A 23 -22.55 2.40 -3.53
N SER A 24 -22.85 2.56 -4.79
CA SER A 24 -23.84 3.54 -5.28
C SER A 24 -24.88 2.83 -6.11
N GLU A 25 -26.14 3.19 -5.91
CA GLU A 25 -27.26 2.72 -6.73
C GLU A 25 -27.79 3.88 -7.53
N GLY A 26 -28.08 3.65 -8.80
CA GLY A 26 -28.60 4.69 -9.68
C GLY A 26 -29.47 4.12 -10.78
N MET A 27 -30.40 4.92 -11.27
CA MET A 27 -31.25 4.57 -12.40
C MET A 27 -30.59 5.00 -13.69
N VAL A 28 -30.32 4.04 -14.58
CA VAL A 28 -29.81 4.28 -15.93
C VAL A 28 -30.74 3.59 -16.90
N GLU A 29 -31.36 4.33 -17.82
CA GLU A 29 -32.30 3.78 -18.82
C GLU A 29 -33.42 2.95 -18.19
N ASN A 30 -33.99 3.43 -17.08
CA ASN A 30 -35.06 2.79 -16.31
C ASN A 30 -34.65 1.47 -15.63
N GLU A 31 -33.35 1.18 -15.58
CA GLU A 31 -32.82 0.03 -14.85
C GLU A 31 -32.00 0.48 -13.67
N MET A 32 -32.13 -0.23 -12.54
CA MET A 32 -31.32 0.00 -11.37
C MET A 32 -29.92 -0.56 -11.61
N LYS A 33 -28.90 0.30 -11.55
CA LYS A 33 -27.51 -0.09 -11.65
C LYS A 33 -26.78 0.13 -10.35
N VAL A 34 -25.99 -0.86 -9.94
CA VAL A 34 -25.10 -0.76 -8.80
C VAL A 34 -23.69 -0.49 -9.30
N SER A 35 -23.07 0.54 -8.78
CA SER A 35 -21.69 0.86 -9.09
C SER A 35 -20.88 0.96 -7.80
N TYR A 36 -19.58 0.74 -7.93
CA TYR A 36 -18.64 0.84 -6.81
C TYR A 36 -17.58 1.89 -7.12
N SER A 37 -17.24 2.67 -6.12
CA SER A 37 -16.19 3.68 -6.21
C SER A 37 -15.29 3.60 -4.99
N LEU A 38 -14.10 4.20 -5.07
CA LEU A 38 -13.16 4.21 -3.98
C LEU A 38 -13.13 5.58 -3.32
N GLN A 39 -13.18 5.58 -1.99
CA GLN A 39 -13.00 6.79 -1.18
C GLN A 39 -11.69 6.67 -0.41
N MET A 40 -10.78 7.61 -0.61
CA MET A 40 -9.47 7.59 0.04
C MET A 40 -9.61 7.80 1.54
N LEU A 41 -8.95 6.93 2.31
CA LEU A 41 -8.81 7.03 3.76
C LEU A 41 -7.44 7.55 4.17
N ASN A 42 -6.39 7.00 3.58
CA ASN A 42 -5.01 7.31 3.92
C ASN A 42 -4.15 7.38 2.68
N ASP A 43 -3.19 8.30 2.69
CA ASP A 43 -2.12 8.40 1.70
C ASP A 43 -0.83 8.66 2.48
N ILE A 44 0.05 7.67 2.51
CA ILE A 44 1.31 7.72 3.27
C ILE A 44 2.46 7.71 2.27
N ASN A 45 3.35 8.69 2.40
CA ASN A 45 4.50 8.82 1.52
C ASN A 45 5.79 8.48 2.27
N TYR A 46 6.40 7.36 1.92
CA TYR A 46 7.64 6.88 2.56
C TYR A 46 8.88 7.53 1.97
N ILE A 47 8.80 8.02 0.74
CA ILE A 47 9.92 8.68 0.07
C ILE A 47 10.31 9.95 0.82
N ASP A 48 9.35 10.77 1.20
CA ASP A 48 9.61 12.00 1.93
C ASP A 48 10.18 11.73 3.33
N ALA A 49 9.68 10.72 4.01
CA ALA A 49 10.21 10.31 5.31
C ALA A 49 11.66 9.87 5.20
N HIS A 50 11.98 9.06 4.19
CA HIS A 50 13.34 8.59 3.95
C HIS A 50 14.27 9.71 3.49
N LYS A 51 13.79 10.67 2.73
CA LYS A 51 14.55 11.85 2.34
C LYS A 51 14.97 12.68 3.55
N ARG A 52 14.06 12.88 4.49
CA ARG A 52 14.37 13.62 5.72
C ARG A 52 15.45 12.94 6.54
N GLU A 53 15.34 11.62 6.71
CA GLU A 53 16.36 10.82 7.40
C GLU A 53 17.71 10.92 6.67
N GLN A 54 17.69 10.85 5.36
CA GLN A 54 18.88 10.95 4.52
C GLN A 54 19.56 12.30 4.63
N ASP A 55 18.81 13.38 4.65
CA ASP A 55 19.33 14.73 4.80
C ASP A 55 20.00 14.91 6.15
N ILE A 56 19.41 14.39 7.21
CA ILE A 56 19.97 14.43 8.56
C ILE A 56 21.26 13.62 8.64
N VAL A 57 21.28 12.42 8.05
CA VAL A 57 22.46 11.55 8.06
C VAL A 57 23.56 12.11 7.18
N SER A 58 23.25 12.71 6.03
CA SER A 58 24.28 13.26 5.13
C SER A 58 24.97 14.46 5.72
N ASP A 59 24.30 15.29 6.53
CA ASP A 59 24.94 16.42 7.22
C ASP A 59 25.97 15.94 8.25
N SER A 60 25.76 14.81 8.88
CA SER A 60 26.69 14.24 9.87
C SER A 60 27.72 13.30 9.24
N ALA A 61 27.41 12.67 8.11
CA ALA A 61 28.24 11.65 7.47
C ALA A 61 28.91 12.11 6.16
N GLY A 62 28.69 13.34 5.72
CA GLY A 62 29.20 13.85 4.44
C GLY A 62 30.73 13.94 4.34
N ARG A 63 31.44 13.72 5.45
CA ARG A 63 32.90 13.73 5.51
C ARG A 63 33.52 12.34 5.47
N LEU A 64 32.69 11.29 5.55
CA LEU A 64 33.16 9.92 5.51
C LEU A 64 33.26 9.46 4.07
N GLY A 65 34.43 8.99 3.67
CA GLY A 65 34.66 8.54 2.31
C GLY A 65 33.60 7.53 1.85
N HIS A 66 33.16 7.69 0.62
CA HIS A 66 32.12 6.83 0.06
C HIS A 66 32.72 5.56 -0.51
N SER A 67 32.44 4.42 0.11
CA SER A 67 32.69 3.16 -0.53
C SER A 67 31.40 2.72 -1.25
N THR A 68 31.55 2.20 -2.47
CA THR A 68 30.42 1.72 -3.27
C THR A 68 29.70 0.53 -2.59
N GLY A 69 30.37 -0.25 -1.77
CA GLY A 69 29.79 -1.34 -1.00
C GLY A 69 28.84 -0.87 0.10
N GLU A 70 29.14 0.23 0.75
CA GLU A 70 28.28 0.82 1.78
C GLU A 70 26.98 1.35 1.19
N ASN A 71 27.04 1.96 0.00
CA ASN A 71 25.84 2.45 -0.69
C ASN A 71 24.89 1.31 -1.04
N HIS A 72 25.41 0.17 -1.48
CA HIS A 72 24.59 -1.00 -1.79
C HIS A 72 23.91 -1.56 -0.53
N ASN A 73 24.63 -1.67 0.57
CA ASN A 73 24.08 -2.14 1.85
C ASN A 73 23.02 -1.18 2.39
N LEU A 74 23.23 0.11 2.26
CA LEU A 74 22.26 1.13 2.67
C LEU A 74 20.97 1.03 1.87
N GLN A 75 21.04 0.81 0.56
CA GLN A 75 19.86 0.62 -0.28
C GLN A 75 19.07 -0.63 0.10
N THR A 76 19.77 -1.73 0.39
CA THR A 76 19.14 -2.98 0.84
C THR A 76 18.43 -2.78 2.18
N GLU A 77 19.08 -2.10 3.12
CA GLU A 77 18.51 -1.79 4.43
C GLU A 77 17.29 -0.86 4.30
N ARG A 78 17.34 0.13 3.41
CA ARG A 78 16.20 1.02 3.15
C ARG A 78 15.01 0.26 2.59
N LYS A 79 15.22 -0.64 1.62
CA LYS A 79 14.15 -1.47 1.05
C LYS A 79 13.53 -2.36 2.12
N ARG A 80 14.34 -2.97 2.96
CA ARG A 80 13.88 -3.82 4.06
C ARG A 80 13.08 -3.01 5.08
N ARG A 81 13.54 -1.81 5.42
CA ARG A 81 12.87 -0.91 6.36
C ARG A 81 11.54 -0.42 5.77
N SER A 82 11.54 -0.04 4.50
CA SER A 82 10.32 0.40 3.81
C SER A 82 9.28 -0.70 3.75
N LEU A 83 9.68 -1.92 3.45
CA LEU A 83 8.79 -3.08 3.43
C LEU A 83 8.15 -3.31 4.79
N LYS A 84 8.94 -3.23 5.85
CA LYS A 84 8.46 -3.37 7.22
C LYS A 84 7.48 -2.25 7.59
N ASP A 85 7.79 -1.02 7.20
CA ASP A 85 6.92 0.14 7.45
C ASP A 85 5.58 -0.02 6.74
N VAL A 86 5.61 -0.44 5.47
CA VAL A 86 4.38 -0.68 4.70
C VAL A 86 3.55 -1.78 5.37
N ALA A 87 4.16 -2.89 5.74
CA ALA A 87 3.46 -3.99 6.39
C ALA A 87 2.83 -3.56 7.73
N ASN A 88 3.58 -2.81 8.54
CA ASN A 88 3.08 -2.30 9.81
C ASN A 88 1.88 -1.36 9.62
N ASP A 89 1.94 -0.50 8.61
CA ASP A 89 0.85 0.44 8.33
C ASP A 89 -0.40 -0.30 7.81
N ILE A 90 -0.23 -1.31 6.96
CA ILE A 90 -1.35 -2.15 6.51
C ILE A 90 -2.01 -2.82 7.71
N ASN A 91 -1.22 -3.43 8.59
CA ASN A 91 -1.72 -4.12 9.77
C ASN A 91 -2.48 -3.16 10.70
N MET A 92 -1.95 -1.95 10.88
CA MET A 92 -2.59 -0.94 11.72
C MET A 92 -3.91 -0.44 11.13
N ILE A 93 -3.95 -0.18 9.82
CA ILE A 93 -5.16 0.26 9.13
C ILE A 93 -6.25 -0.81 9.25
N VAL A 94 -5.92 -2.07 9.01
CA VAL A 94 -6.87 -3.18 9.12
C VAL A 94 -7.38 -3.31 10.56
N LYS A 95 -6.50 -3.18 11.53
CA LYS A 95 -6.87 -3.25 12.95
C LYS A 95 -7.81 -2.13 13.34
N ASN A 96 -7.58 -0.93 12.85
CA ASN A 96 -8.38 0.25 13.19
C ASN A 96 -9.72 0.27 12.44
N GLU A 97 -9.72 -0.05 11.15
CA GLU A 97 -10.91 0.05 10.29
C GLU A 97 -11.77 -1.22 10.31
N LYS A 98 -11.20 -2.34 10.65
CA LYS A 98 -11.88 -3.65 10.75
C LYS A 98 -12.71 -3.99 9.51
N PRO A 99 -12.10 -3.98 8.31
CA PRO A 99 -12.84 -4.38 7.11
C PRO A 99 -13.19 -5.87 7.15
N ASN A 100 -14.26 -6.24 6.48
CA ASN A 100 -14.59 -7.66 6.27
C ASN A 100 -13.76 -8.28 5.15
N GLN A 101 -13.33 -7.45 4.20
CA GLN A 101 -12.58 -7.87 3.02
C GLN A 101 -11.47 -6.87 2.74
N LEU A 102 -10.28 -7.38 2.50
CA LEU A 102 -9.12 -6.57 2.06
C LEU A 102 -8.69 -7.00 0.67
N LEU A 103 -8.62 -6.05 -0.24
CA LEU A 103 -8.02 -6.20 -1.57
C LEU A 103 -6.69 -5.48 -1.54
N LEU A 104 -5.60 -6.17 -1.83
CA LEU A 104 -4.25 -5.62 -1.72
C LEU A 104 -3.50 -5.72 -3.05
N ALA A 105 -2.89 -4.62 -3.48
CA ALA A 105 -1.96 -4.61 -4.61
C ALA A 105 -0.59 -4.13 -4.14
N PHE A 106 0.43 -4.89 -4.46
CA PHE A 106 1.81 -4.58 -4.11
C PHE A 106 2.74 -5.15 -5.20
N PRO A 107 3.87 -4.48 -5.50
CA PRO A 107 4.76 -4.92 -6.58
C PRO A 107 5.22 -6.37 -6.46
N GLN A 108 5.38 -7.01 -7.60
CA GLN A 108 5.73 -8.44 -7.68
C GLN A 108 7.05 -8.76 -6.98
N GLU A 109 8.04 -7.88 -7.07
CA GLU A 109 9.39 -8.14 -6.53
C GLU A 109 9.39 -8.46 -5.03
N GLN A 110 8.58 -7.75 -4.23
CA GLN A 110 8.53 -7.95 -2.79
C GLN A 110 7.15 -8.38 -2.29
N ASN A 111 6.27 -8.80 -3.19
CA ASN A 111 4.91 -9.16 -2.81
C ASN A 111 4.86 -10.28 -1.77
N ALA A 112 5.61 -11.36 -1.99
CA ALA A 112 5.65 -12.49 -1.06
C ALA A 112 6.21 -12.09 0.30
N GLN A 113 7.25 -11.25 0.31
CA GLN A 113 7.85 -10.77 1.55
C GLN A 113 6.88 -9.90 2.34
N LEU A 114 6.11 -9.06 1.64
CA LEU A 114 5.08 -8.25 2.28
C LEU A 114 4.01 -9.12 2.94
N LEU A 115 3.52 -10.12 2.21
CA LEU A 115 2.50 -11.03 2.74
C LEU A 115 2.98 -11.75 4.01
N ASP A 116 4.25 -12.16 4.03
CA ASP A 116 4.83 -12.81 5.21
C ASP A 116 4.88 -11.88 6.42
N ALA A 117 4.96 -10.58 6.21
CA ALA A 117 5.04 -9.58 7.28
C ALA A 117 3.66 -9.14 7.79
N LEU A 118 2.58 -9.57 7.15
CA LEU A 118 1.23 -9.25 7.59
C LEU A 118 0.84 -10.10 8.81
N THR A 119 0.07 -9.49 9.73
CA THR A 119 -0.46 -10.22 10.87
C THR A 119 -1.53 -11.23 10.44
N GLN A 120 -1.82 -12.20 11.30
CA GLN A 120 -2.86 -13.18 11.02
C GLN A 120 -4.23 -12.49 10.87
N GLU A 121 -4.50 -11.46 11.67
CA GLU A 121 -5.71 -10.66 11.55
C GLU A 121 -5.88 -10.08 10.14
N THR A 122 -4.80 -9.50 9.59
CA THR A 122 -4.81 -8.97 8.24
C THR A 122 -4.97 -10.07 7.19
N LYS A 123 -4.26 -11.18 7.34
CA LYS A 123 -4.36 -12.31 6.41
C LYS A 123 -5.76 -12.91 6.38
N ASN A 124 -6.45 -12.92 7.52
CA ASN A 124 -7.80 -13.48 7.62
C ASN A 124 -8.82 -12.71 6.77
N VAL A 125 -8.62 -11.42 6.59
CA VAL A 125 -9.54 -10.60 5.79
C VAL A 125 -9.04 -10.37 4.36
N LEU A 126 -7.81 -10.78 4.05
CA LEU A 126 -7.24 -10.65 2.71
C LEU A 126 -7.94 -11.63 1.76
N VAL A 127 -8.76 -11.10 0.84
CA VAL A 127 -9.51 -11.92 -0.10
C VAL A 127 -8.90 -11.94 -1.49
N LYS A 128 -8.09 -10.92 -1.82
CA LYS A 128 -7.43 -10.84 -3.12
C LYS A 128 -6.13 -10.06 -3.00
N ASN A 129 -5.09 -10.60 -3.61
CA ASN A 129 -3.77 -9.97 -3.68
C ASN A 129 -3.31 -9.91 -5.14
N VAL A 130 -3.00 -8.71 -5.60
CA VAL A 130 -2.50 -8.49 -6.97
C VAL A 130 -1.03 -8.09 -6.88
N ALA A 131 -0.18 -8.86 -7.54
CA ALA A 131 1.27 -8.62 -7.55
C ALA A 131 1.62 -7.59 -8.63
N SER A 132 1.17 -6.36 -8.40
CA SER A 132 1.32 -5.24 -9.34
C SER A 132 1.38 -3.92 -8.59
N ASP A 133 2.13 -2.97 -9.13
CA ASP A 133 2.18 -1.61 -8.57
C ASP A 133 1.05 -0.78 -9.18
N LEU A 134 0.03 -0.48 -8.38
CA LEU A 134 -1.13 0.31 -8.80
C LEU A 134 -1.13 1.72 -8.21
N ILE A 135 -0.02 2.17 -7.62
CA ILE A 135 0.05 3.50 -6.99
C ILE A 135 -0.25 4.63 -7.98
N LYS A 136 0.22 4.51 -9.20
CA LYS A 136 0.02 5.52 -10.24
C LYS A 136 -1.25 5.28 -11.07
N THR A 137 -2.00 4.24 -10.77
CA THR A 137 -3.24 3.94 -11.46
C THR A 137 -4.32 4.93 -11.04
N HIS A 138 -5.08 5.42 -12.00
CA HIS A 138 -6.20 6.33 -11.71
C HIS A 138 -7.18 5.66 -10.76
N THR A 139 -7.66 6.39 -9.75
CA THR A 139 -8.53 5.85 -8.71
C THR A 139 -9.75 5.13 -9.28
N ALA A 140 -10.35 5.70 -10.33
CA ALA A 140 -11.52 5.10 -10.98
C ALA A 140 -11.23 3.75 -11.63
N ASP A 141 -9.97 3.44 -11.90
CA ASP A 141 -9.56 2.21 -12.61
C ASP A 141 -8.99 1.15 -11.68
N ILE A 142 -8.73 1.48 -10.41
CA ILE A 142 -8.06 0.55 -9.49
C ILE A 142 -8.88 -0.73 -9.29
N LEU A 143 -10.18 -0.62 -9.04
CA LEU A 143 -11.02 -1.79 -8.79
C LEU A 143 -11.05 -2.78 -9.96
N SER A 144 -10.88 -2.29 -11.18
CA SER A 144 -10.90 -3.17 -12.37
C SER A 144 -9.70 -4.13 -12.42
N HIS A 145 -8.66 -3.87 -11.64
CA HIS A 145 -7.48 -4.73 -11.57
C HIS A 145 -7.64 -5.90 -10.58
N PHE A 146 -8.71 -5.91 -9.82
CA PHE A 146 -9.01 -6.98 -8.85
C PHE A 146 -10.09 -7.98 -9.35
#